data_0a63fc2eb3d6d14123faaa90b0bdcb35
#
_entry.id   0a63fc2eb3d6d14123faaa90b0bdcb35
#
_cell.length_a   1.000
_cell.length_b   1.000
_cell.length_c   1.000
_cell.angle_alpha   90.00
_cell.angle_beta   90.00
_cell.angle_gamma   90.00
#
_symmetry.space_group_name_H-M   'P 1'
#
loop_
_entity.id
_entity.type
_entity.pdbx_description
1 polymer ?
#
loop_
_entity_poly.entity_id
_entity_poly.type
_entity_poly.pdbx_seq_one_letter_code
_entity_poly.pdbx_strand_id
1 'polypeptide(L)' 'MKNIILVRNLKDKESAKKIESALSETRTDFEIDLERQCVVIEGNSDMVSIARKVITDLGFLLL' A
#
# COMPACT_ATOMS: atom_id res chain seq x y z
N MET A 1 15.18 1.85 1.39
CA MET A 1 14.98 1.17 0.11
C MET A 1 13.54 1.26 -0.32
N LYS A 2 13.30 1.51 -1.59
CA LYS A 2 11.94 1.58 -2.12
C LYS A 2 11.47 0.21 -2.55
N ASN A 3 10.30 -0.18 -2.05
CA ASN A 3 9.70 -1.45 -2.39
C ASN A 3 8.34 -1.18 -3.03
N ILE A 4 8.09 -1.79 -4.17
CA ILE A 4 6.86 -1.58 -4.91
C ILE A 4 5.91 -2.74 -4.66
N ILE A 5 4.70 -2.42 -4.19
CA ILE A 5 3.64 -3.39 -3.99
C ILE A 5 2.58 -3.15 -5.05
N LEU A 6 2.41 -4.09 -5.94
CA LEU A 6 1.39 -3.99 -6.98
C LEU A 6 0.04 -4.40 -6.40
N VAL A 7 -0.94 -3.52 -6.52
CA VAL A 7 -2.29 -3.74 -5.98
C VAL A 7 -3.27 -3.85 -7.13
N ARG A 8 -3.82 -5.03 -7.31
CA ARG A 8 -4.59 -5.36 -8.49
C ARG A 8 -5.84 -4.52 -8.71
N ASN A 9 -6.53 -4.18 -7.66
CA ASN A 9 -7.80 -3.45 -7.76
C ASN A 9 -7.74 -2.04 -7.17
N LEU A 10 -6.58 -1.41 -7.26
CA LEU A 10 -6.41 -0.02 -6.86
C LEU A 10 -6.74 0.88 -8.06
N LYS A 11 -8.01 1.28 -8.17
CA LYS A 11 -8.51 1.96 -9.37
C LYS A 11 -9.05 3.37 -9.16
N ASP A 12 -9.42 3.73 -7.95
CA ASP A 12 -10.05 5.02 -7.70
C ASP A 12 -9.50 5.70 -6.45
N LYS A 13 -9.90 6.95 -6.27
CA LYS A 13 -9.43 7.75 -5.14
C LYS A 13 -9.92 7.22 -3.80
N GLU A 14 -11.10 6.61 -3.77
CA GLU A 14 -11.62 6.04 -2.52
C GLU A 14 -10.76 4.89 -2.04
N SER A 15 -10.36 4.01 -2.96
CA SER A 15 -9.46 2.92 -2.64
C SER A 15 -8.12 3.45 -2.13
N ALA A 16 -7.58 4.47 -2.79
CA ALA A 16 -6.34 5.08 -2.37
C ALA A 16 -6.45 5.67 -0.97
N LYS A 17 -7.56 6.32 -0.66
CA LYS A 17 -7.78 6.89 0.68
C LYS A 17 -7.86 5.83 1.76
N LYS A 18 -8.47 4.71 1.47
CA LYS A 18 -8.55 3.60 2.44
C LYS A 18 -7.15 3.09 2.78
N ILE A 19 -6.33 2.89 1.77
CA ILE A 19 -4.96 2.44 1.97
C ILE A 19 -4.15 3.51 2.71
N GLU A 20 -4.29 4.77 2.30
CA GLU A 20 -3.59 5.88 2.92
C GLU A 20 -3.91 5.97 4.42
N SER A 21 -5.19 5.93 4.77
CA SER A 21 -5.61 6.01 6.17
C SER A 21 -5.05 4.87 6.99
N ALA A 22 -5.10 3.65 6.46
CA ALA A 22 -4.63 2.48 7.17
C ALA A 22 -3.11 2.49 7.34
N LEU A 23 -2.37 2.85 6.29
CA LEU A 23 -0.91 2.89 6.35
C LEU A 23 -0.40 4.04 7.22
N SER A 24 -1.14 5.13 7.29
CA SER A 24 -0.76 6.27 8.14
C SER A 24 -0.70 5.88 9.62
N GLU A 25 -1.45 4.89 10.03
CA GLU A 25 -1.44 4.41 11.41
C GLU A 25 -0.22 3.54 11.72
N THR A 26 0.48 3.06 10.71
CA THR A 26 1.60 2.13 10.88
C THR A 26 2.97 2.81 10.96
N ARG A 27 3.03 4.11 10.82
CA ARG A 27 4.29 4.88 10.77
C ARG A 27 5.19 4.46 9.61
N THR A 28 4.60 3.93 8.56
CA THR A 28 5.34 3.52 7.38
C THR A 28 5.39 4.68 6.38
N ASP A 29 6.56 4.95 5.82
CA ASP A 29 6.67 5.92 4.74
C ASP A 29 6.18 5.26 3.46
N PHE A 30 5.18 5.86 2.83
CA PHE A 30 4.57 5.26 1.65
C PHE A 30 4.14 6.32 0.64
N GLU A 31 3.95 5.85 -0.58
CA GLU A 31 3.45 6.68 -1.66
C GLU A 31 2.49 5.82 -2.48
N ILE A 32 1.33 6.38 -2.82
CA ILE A 32 0.32 5.64 -3.58
C ILE A 32 0.28 6.16 -5.00
N ASP A 33 0.44 5.24 -5.96
CA ASP A 33 0.41 5.57 -7.39
C ASP A 33 -0.82 4.90 -8.01
N LEU A 34 -1.88 5.68 -8.19
CA LEU A 34 -3.12 5.19 -8.76
C LEU A 34 -2.95 4.79 -10.22
N GLU A 35 -2.17 5.56 -10.97
CA GLU A 35 -1.97 5.32 -12.38
C GLU A 35 -1.32 3.97 -12.63
N ARG A 36 -0.35 3.61 -11.80
CA ARG A 36 0.36 2.33 -11.92
C ARG A 36 -0.22 1.24 -11.04
N GLN A 37 -1.24 1.58 -10.28
CA GLN A 37 -1.89 0.64 -9.35
C GLN A 37 -0.91 0.00 -8.40
N CYS A 38 -0.10 0.82 -7.77
CA CYS A 38 0.90 0.33 -6.82
C CYS A 38 1.05 1.23 -5.61
N VAL A 39 1.66 0.67 -4.58
CA VAL A 39 2.03 1.40 -3.37
C VAL A 39 3.52 1.23 -3.19
N VAL A 40 4.23 2.33 -3.06
CA VAL A 40 5.68 2.32 -2.84
C VAL A 40 5.94 2.49 -1.36
N ILE A 41 6.67 1.55 -0.77
CA ILE A 41 7.01 1.56 0.64
C ILE A 41 8.49 1.84 0.80
N GLU A 42 8.80 2.87 1.58
CA GLU A 42 10.18 3.18 1.91
C GLU A 42 10.50 2.54 3.25
N GLY A 43 11.46 1.62 3.27
CA GLY A 43 11.85 0.96 4.51
C GLY A 43 12.39 -0.43 4.30
N ASN A 44 12.43 -1.18 5.40
CA ASN A 44 12.96 -2.54 5.40
C ASN A 44 11.85 -3.57 5.16
N SER A 45 12.23 -4.85 5.14
CA SER A 45 11.30 -5.93 4.85
C SER A 45 10.16 -6.05 5.87
N ASP A 46 10.42 -5.67 7.12
CA ASP A 46 9.37 -5.69 8.15
C ASP A 46 8.26 -4.69 7.83
N MET A 47 8.64 -3.50 7.38
CA MET A 47 7.68 -2.47 6.99
C MET A 47 6.90 -2.89 5.76
N VAL A 48 7.54 -3.54 4.81
CA VAL A 48 6.87 -4.06 3.62
C VAL A 48 5.85 -5.12 4.01
N SER A 49 6.22 -6.03 4.92
CA SER A 49 5.31 -7.07 5.40
C SER A 49 4.08 -6.48 6.09
N ILE A 50 4.29 -5.47 6.94
CA ILE A 50 3.19 -4.79 7.61
C ILE A 50 2.26 -4.13 6.58
N ALA A 51 2.83 -3.44 5.61
CA ALA A 51 2.06 -2.77 4.57
C ALA A 51 1.23 -3.77 3.76
N ARG A 52 1.83 -4.89 3.37
CA ARG A 52 1.13 -5.93 2.63
C ARG A 52 -0.05 -6.48 3.42
N LYS A 53 0.15 -6.74 4.70
CA LYS A 53 -0.90 -7.24 5.56
C LYS A 53 -2.05 -6.23 5.68
N VAL A 54 -1.72 -4.97 5.90
CA VAL A 54 -2.72 -3.91 6.01
C VAL A 54 -3.55 -3.82 4.73
N ILE A 55 -2.89 -3.82 3.59
CA ILE A 55 -3.58 -3.70 2.30
C ILE A 55 -4.48 -4.91 2.04
N THR A 56 -3.99 -6.12 2.31
CA THR A 56 -4.81 -7.34 2.13
C THR A 56 -5.98 -7.38 3.10
N ASP A 57 -5.80 -6.91 4.33
CA ASP A 57 -6.89 -6.86 5.31
C ASP A 57 -8.01 -5.93 4.86
N LEU A 58 -7.71 -4.94 4.04
CA LEU A 58 -8.72 -4.04 3.46
C LEU A 58 -9.49 -4.67 2.31
N GLY A 59 -9.10 -5.84 1.87
CA GLY A 59 -9.77 -6.55 0.79
C GLY A 59 -9.12 -6.40 -0.58
N PHE A 60 -7.94 -5.80 -0.66
CA PHE A 60 -7.22 -5.66 -1.92
C PHE A 60 -6.41 -6.90 -2.24
N LEU A 61 -6.24 -7.16 -3.53
CA LEU A 61 -5.43 -8.27 -4.01
C LEU A 61 -4.05 -7.78 -4.42
N LEU A 62 -3.03 -8.43 -3.90
CA LEU A 62 -1.65 -8.09 -4.23
C LEU A 62 -1.12 -9.06 -5.28
N LEU A 63 -0.29 -8.52 -6.16
CA LEU A 63 0.38 -9.32 -7.19
C LEU A 63 1.74 -9.80 -6.74
#